data_54fa3bf88c3cb39ce0510d26302c7961
#
_entry.id   54fa3bf88c3cb39ce0510d26302c7961
#
_cell.length_a   1.000
_cell.length_b   1.000
_cell.length_c   1.000
_cell.angle_alpha   90.00
_cell.angle_beta   90.00
_cell.angle_gamma   90.00
#
_symmetry.space_group_name_H-M   'P 1'
#
loop_
_entity.id
_entity.type
_entity.pdbx_description
1 polymer ?
#
loop_
_entity_poly.entity_id
_entity_poly.type
_entity_poly.pdbx_seq_one_letter_code
_entity_poly.pdbx_strand_id
1 'polypeptide(L)'
;MKNIEVVAAIFRKANTIFATEKGYGEFKGYWEFPGGKVEPGESLEEALRREIREELQVEINIEEKCTVLDYDYPKFHLTMHCYFCSVLSGEIKLVEATDGRWLKKDELNTVNWLPADISLIEELKKCL
;
A
#
# COMPACT_ATOMS: atom_id res chain seq x y z
N MET A 1 -8.73 -1.54 -22.78
CA MET A 1 -8.87 -1.66 -21.32
C MET A 1 -8.23 -0.44 -20.66
N LYS A 2 -8.87 0.11 -19.65
CA LYS A 2 -8.35 1.28 -18.94
C LYS A 2 -7.15 0.90 -18.10
N ASN A 3 -6.09 1.70 -18.14
CA ASN A 3 -4.92 1.55 -17.28
C ASN A 3 -5.03 2.49 -16.08
N ILE A 4 -4.86 1.94 -14.89
CA ILE A 4 -4.85 2.73 -13.66
C ILE A 4 -3.47 2.57 -13.02
N GLU A 5 -2.79 3.68 -12.76
CA GLU A 5 -1.53 3.67 -12.03
C GLU A 5 -1.76 4.07 -10.59
N VAL A 6 -1.23 3.26 -9.68
CA VAL A 6 -1.30 3.52 -8.25
C VAL A 6 0.08 3.43 -7.62
N VAL A 7 0.22 4.03 -6.47
CA VAL A 7 1.42 3.96 -5.64
C VAL A 7 1.06 3.35 -4.30
N ALA A 8 1.98 2.61 -3.70
CA ALA A 8 1.77 1.97 -2.41
C ALA A 8 3.00 2.13 -1.52
N ALA A 9 2.77 2.44 -0.25
CA ALA A 9 3.81 2.56 0.76
C ALA A 9 3.93 1.26 1.55
N ILE A 10 5.11 0.68 1.54
CA ILE A 10 5.44 -0.49 2.33
C ILE A 10 6.25 0.00 3.53
N PHE A 11 5.57 0.28 4.63
CA PHE A 11 6.23 0.70 5.86
C PHE A 11 6.90 -0.49 6.52
N ARG A 12 8.21 -0.37 6.76
CA ARG A 12 8.99 -1.41 7.43
C ARG A 12 9.41 -0.94 8.81
N LYS A 13 9.23 -1.80 9.80
CA LYS A 13 9.69 -1.53 11.17
C LYS A 13 9.90 -2.85 11.91
N ALA A 14 11.13 -3.11 12.36
CA ALA A 14 11.45 -4.28 13.18
C ALA A 14 10.91 -5.60 12.62
N ASN A 15 11.17 -5.89 11.35
CA ASN A 15 10.73 -7.08 10.63
C ASN A 15 9.21 -7.19 10.49
N THR A 16 8.50 -6.07 10.58
CA THR A 16 7.07 -6.02 10.33
C THR A 16 6.76 -5.05 9.19
N ILE A 17 5.60 -5.25 8.60
CA ILE A 17 5.09 -4.41 7.52
C ILE A 17 3.68 -3.96 7.88
N PHE A 18 3.38 -2.67 7.67
CA PHE A 18 2.09 -2.10 8.01
C PHE A 18 1.07 -2.30 6.89
N ALA A 19 -0.10 -2.82 7.23
CA ALA A 19 -1.22 -3.01 6.31
C ALA A 19 -2.50 -2.45 6.91
N THR A 20 -3.44 -2.09 6.04
CA THR A 20 -4.74 -1.54 6.45
C THR A 20 -5.89 -2.32 5.87
N GLU A 21 -6.99 -2.37 6.61
CA GLU A 21 -8.23 -3.00 6.17
C GLU A 21 -9.13 -1.96 5.53
N LYS A 22 -9.62 -2.23 4.32
CA LYS A 22 -10.55 -1.32 3.63
C LYS A 22 -11.86 -1.23 4.37
N GLY A 23 -12.28 0.01 4.65
CA GLY A 23 -13.49 0.30 5.41
C GLY A 23 -14.74 0.50 4.57
N TYR A 24 -14.63 0.50 3.24
CA TYR A 24 -15.76 0.79 2.35
C TYR A 24 -15.54 0.20 0.96
N GLY A 25 -16.59 0.24 0.15
CA GLY A 25 -16.54 -0.16 -1.26
C GLY A 25 -16.67 -1.66 -1.48
N GLU A 26 -16.42 -2.06 -2.72
CA GLU A 26 -16.53 -3.45 -3.17
C GLU A 26 -15.64 -4.40 -2.37
N PHE A 27 -14.44 -3.93 -2.02
CA PHE A 27 -13.46 -4.75 -1.31
C PHE A 27 -13.39 -4.47 0.19
N LYS A 28 -14.50 -3.99 0.77
CA LYS A 28 -14.57 -3.79 2.22
C LYS A 28 -14.18 -5.07 2.98
N GLY A 29 -13.31 -4.92 3.97
CA GLY A 29 -12.82 -6.06 4.75
C GLY A 29 -11.56 -6.70 4.21
N TYR A 30 -11.18 -6.38 2.97
CA TYR A 30 -9.92 -6.83 2.40
C TYR A 30 -8.77 -5.94 2.90
N TRP A 31 -7.58 -6.48 2.89
CA TRP A 31 -6.37 -5.78 3.36
C TRP A 31 -5.51 -5.34 2.19
N GLU A 32 -4.84 -4.22 2.37
CA GLU A 32 -4.00 -3.61 1.35
C GLU A 32 -2.85 -2.82 2.00
N PHE A 33 -1.91 -2.38 1.19
CA PHE A 33 -0.92 -1.41 1.63
C PHE A 33 -1.46 0.00 1.36
N PRO A 34 -1.17 0.98 2.26
CA PRO A 34 -1.65 2.35 2.04
C PRO A 34 -1.10 2.95 0.76
N GLY A 35 -1.92 3.71 0.07
CA GLY A 35 -1.57 4.36 -1.19
C GLY A 35 -2.80 4.72 -1.98
N GLY A 36 -2.64 4.97 -3.26
CA GLY A 36 -3.77 5.30 -4.12
C GLY A 36 -3.34 5.72 -5.51
N LYS A 37 -4.27 6.31 -6.24
CA LYS A 37 -4.09 6.67 -7.64
C LYS A 37 -3.15 7.85 -7.83
N VAL A 38 -2.32 7.76 -8.88
CA VAL A 38 -1.50 8.88 -9.34
C VAL A 38 -2.42 9.84 -10.12
N GLU A 39 -2.41 11.10 -9.75
CA GLU A 39 -3.20 12.12 -10.44
C GLU A 39 -2.42 12.74 -11.59
N PRO A 40 -3.12 13.31 -12.60
CA PRO A 40 -2.45 13.96 -13.73
C PRO A 40 -1.46 15.03 -13.24
N GLY A 41 -0.25 15.00 -13.78
CA GLY A 41 0.79 15.96 -13.44
C GLY A 41 1.61 15.64 -12.20
N GLU A 42 1.23 14.61 -11.44
CA GLU A 42 2.03 14.19 -10.29
C GLU A 42 3.13 13.21 -10.68
N SER A 43 4.28 13.34 -10.02
CA SER A 43 5.26 12.25 -10.04
C SER A 43 4.77 11.13 -9.12
N LEU A 44 5.37 9.94 -9.25
CA LEU A 44 5.01 8.81 -8.38
C LEU A 44 5.25 9.14 -6.91
N GLU A 45 6.35 9.80 -6.59
CA GLU A 45 6.67 10.16 -5.20
C GLU A 45 5.73 11.23 -4.66
N GLU A 46 5.38 12.21 -5.47
CA GLU A 46 4.40 13.23 -5.07
C GLU A 46 3.05 12.60 -4.76
N ALA A 47 2.59 11.68 -5.62
CA ALA A 47 1.34 10.95 -5.41
C ALA A 47 1.38 10.16 -4.11
N LEU A 48 2.49 9.47 -3.84
CA LEU A 48 2.64 8.67 -2.64
C LEU A 48 2.58 9.53 -1.38
N ARG A 49 3.32 10.65 -1.36
CA ARG A 49 3.29 11.56 -0.20
C ARG A 49 1.90 12.12 0.05
N ARG A 50 1.19 12.50 -1.01
CA ARG A 50 -0.16 13.04 -0.91
C ARG A 50 -1.13 11.98 -0.38
N GLU A 51 -1.12 10.78 -0.96
CA GLU A 51 -2.02 9.70 -0.54
C GLU A 51 -1.81 9.34 0.92
N ILE A 52 -0.57 9.26 1.36
CA ILE A 52 -0.28 8.90 2.75
C ILE A 52 -0.69 10.02 3.71
N ARG A 53 -0.52 11.28 3.34
CA ARG A 53 -1.05 12.38 4.16
C ARG A 53 -2.56 12.29 4.31
N GLU A 54 -3.26 11.99 3.21
CA GLU A 54 -4.72 11.87 3.21
C GLU A 54 -5.21 10.69 4.04
N GLU A 55 -4.55 9.54 3.90
CA GLU A 55 -5.01 8.29 4.54
C GLU A 55 -4.53 8.11 5.97
N LEU A 56 -3.31 8.52 6.28
CA LEU A 56 -2.66 8.22 7.56
C LEU A 56 -2.24 9.46 8.34
N GLN A 57 -2.30 10.64 7.72
CA GLN A 57 -1.93 11.93 8.34
C GLN A 57 -0.49 11.97 8.83
N VAL A 58 0.44 11.35 8.10
CA VAL A 58 1.87 11.40 8.40
C VAL A 58 2.66 11.88 7.19
N GLU A 59 3.86 12.42 7.47
CA GLU A 59 4.87 12.67 6.44
C GLU A 59 5.80 11.47 6.37
N ILE A 60 6.17 11.08 5.16
CA ILE A 60 6.98 9.87 4.96
C ILE A 60 8.36 10.19 4.43
N ASN A 61 9.28 9.29 4.76
CA ASN A 61 10.57 9.18 4.13
C ASN A 61 10.48 8.01 3.13
N ILE A 62 10.65 8.30 1.85
CA ILE A 62 10.64 7.26 0.80
C ILE A 62 12.07 6.73 0.72
N GLU A 63 12.25 5.46 1.06
CA GLU A 63 13.57 4.85 1.16
C GLU A 63 14.06 4.34 -0.19
N GLU A 64 13.42 3.28 -0.69
CA GLU A 64 13.81 2.70 -1.95
C GLU A 64 12.60 2.09 -2.65
N LYS A 65 12.71 1.93 -3.95
CA LYS A 65 11.66 1.26 -4.72
C LYS A 65 11.67 -0.23 -4.39
N CYS A 66 10.51 -0.77 -4.05
CA CYS A 66 10.37 -2.20 -3.78
C CYS A 66 10.18 -2.96 -5.08
N THR A 67 9.12 -2.67 -5.81
CA THR A 67 8.79 -3.35 -7.06
C THR A 67 7.68 -2.61 -7.81
N VAL A 68 7.45 -3.03 -9.05
CA VAL A 68 6.29 -2.62 -9.84
C VAL A 68 5.51 -3.88 -10.19
N LEU A 69 4.22 -3.88 -9.91
CA LEU A 69 3.35 -5.00 -10.19
C LEU A 69 2.26 -4.60 -11.18
N ASP A 70 1.92 -5.54 -12.04
CA ASP A 70 0.80 -5.40 -12.97
C ASP A 70 -0.24 -6.44 -12.63
N TYR A 71 -1.51 -6.04 -12.63
CA TYR A 71 -2.62 -6.96 -12.37
C TYR A 71 -3.84 -6.58 -13.20
N ASP A 72 -4.44 -7.57 -13.84
CA ASP A 72 -5.65 -7.38 -14.65
C ASP A 72 -6.88 -7.69 -13.82
N TYR A 73 -7.62 -6.63 -13.45
CA TYR A 73 -8.99 -6.79 -12.95
C TYR A 73 -9.94 -6.89 -14.15
N PRO A 74 -11.16 -7.39 -13.97
CA PRO A 74 -12.07 -7.55 -15.11
C PRO A 74 -12.31 -6.30 -15.94
N LYS A 75 -12.28 -5.11 -15.31
CA LYS A 75 -12.62 -3.85 -15.98
C LYS A 75 -11.44 -2.95 -16.25
N PHE A 76 -10.25 -3.25 -15.71
CA PHE A 76 -9.08 -2.37 -15.88
C PHE A 76 -7.79 -3.12 -15.60
N HIS A 77 -6.71 -2.55 -16.14
CA HIS A 77 -5.35 -2.99 -15.86
C HIS A 77 -4.77 -2.09 -14.77
N LEU A 78 -4.21 -2.69 -13.73
CA LEU A 78 -3.59 -1.97 -12.62
C LEU A 78 -2.08 -2.08 -12.71
N THR A 79 -1.38 -0.94 -12.63
CA THR A 79 0.07 -0.90 -12.44
C THR A 79 0.33 -0.28 -11.08
N MET A 80 0.94 -1.04 -10.17
CA MET A 80 1.20 -0.61 -8.81
C MET A 80 2.70 -0.43 -8.56
N HIS A 81 3.08 0.80 -8.23
CA HIS A 81 4.46 1.15 -7.90
C HIS A 81 4.62 1.14 -6.38
N CYS A 82 5.44 0.22 -5.88
CA CYS A 82 5.62 0.00 -4.45
C CYS A 82 6.96 0.55 -3.97
N TYR A 83 6.93 1.30 -2.87
CA TYR A 83 8.12 1.89 -2.27
C TYR A 83 8.21 1.53 -0.80
N PHE A 84 9.41 1.18 -0.34
CA PHE A 84 9.66 1.05 1.09
C PHE A 84 9.71 2.44 1.71
N CYS A 85 9.03 2.60 2.83
CA CYS A 85 8.88 3.88 3.49
C CYS A 85 9.03 3.77 5.01
N SER A 86 9.32 4.90 5.63
CA SER A 86 9.23 5.04 7.08
C SER A 86 8.49 6.34 7.40
N VAL A 87 8.00 6.46 8.62
CA VAL A 87 7.34 7.68 9.07
C VAL A 87 8.41 8.71 9.40
N LEU A 88 8.36 9.86 8.73
CA LEU A 88 9.28 10.96 9.00
C LEU A 88 8.77 11.81 10.17
N SER A 89 7.48 12.12 10.19
CA SER A 89 6.86 12.88 11.27
C SER A 89 5.37 12.57 11.37
N GLY A 90 4.83 12.73 12.58
CA GLY A 90 3.42 12.49 12.87
C GLY A 90 3.19 11.07 13.39
N GLU A 91 1.96 10.81 13.78
CA GLU A 91 1.51 9.49 14.22
C GLU A 91 0.47 8.97 13.24
N ILE A 92 0.55 7.69 12.90
CA ILE A 92 -0.41 7.07 11.97
C ILE A 92 -1.81 7.15 12.56
N LYS A 93 -2.73 7.75 11.78
CA LYS A 93 -4.15 7.82 12.11
C LYS A 93 -4.92 7.24 10.94
N LEU A 94 -5.86 6.33 11.23
CA LEU A 94 -6.68 5.72 10.20
C LEU A 94 -7.86 6.66 9.89
N VAL A 95 -7.88 7.21 8.67
CA VAL A 95 -8.95 8.14 8.26
C VAL A 95 -10.17 7.37 7.77
N GLU A 96 -9.98 6.41 6.87
CA GLU A 96 -11.08 5.61 6.31
C GLU A 96 -10.94 4.11 6.56
N ALA A 97 -9.74 3.62 6.78
CA ALA A 97 -9.53 2.21 7.09
C ALA A 97 -10.14 1.85 8.43
N THR A 98 -10.65 0.62 8.54
CA THR A 98 -11.27 0.13 9.79
C THR A 98 -10.28 -0.49 10.75
N ASP A 99 -9.10 -0.88 10.26
CA ASP A 99 -8.04 -1.46 11.07
C ASP A 99 -6.69 -1.25 10.40
N GLY A 100 -5.63 -1.27 11.21
CA GLY A 100 -4.26 -1.22 10.73
C GLY A 100 -3.40 -2.11 11.62
N ARG A 101 -2.51 -2.88 10.99
CA ARG A 101 -1.65 -3.82 11.72
C ARG A 101 -0.24 -3.83 11.18
N TRP A 102 0.71 -3.98 12.09
CA TRP A 102 2.09 -4.31 11.75
C TRP A 102 2.21 -5.83 11.74
N LEU A 103 2.44 -6.39 10.56
CA LEU A 103 2.44 -7.84 10.36
C LEU A 103 3.86 -8.37 10.23
N LYS A 104 4.18 -9.43 10.96
CA LYS A 104 5.42 -10.19 10.80
C LYS A 104 5.31 -11.10 9.59
N LYS A 105 6.44 -11.63 9.13
CA LYS A 105 6.48 -12.54 7.98
C LYS A 105 5.47 -13.68 8.08
N ASP A 106 5.40 -14.32 9.26
CA ASP A 106 4.50 -15.45 9.49
C ASP A 106 3.04 -15.01 9.68
N GLU A 107 2.78 -13.71 9.79
CA GLU A 107 1.43 -13.17 9.93
C GLU A 107 0.86 -12.68 8.59
N LEU A 108 1.68 -12.61 7.54
CA LEU A 108 1.24 -12.08 6.25
C LEU A 108 0.09 -12.87 5.63
N ASN A 109 -0.06 -14.15 5.96
CA ASN A 109 -1.15 -14.98 5.46
C ASN A 109 -2.37 -15.00 6.38
N THR A 110 -2.38 -14.19 7.44
CA THR A 110 -3.49 -14.15 8.41
C THR A 110 -4.59 -13.17 8.01
N VAL A 111 -4.37 -12.35 6.99
CA VAL A 111 -5.34 -11.37 6.51
C VAL A 111 -5.72 -11.67 5.07
N ASN A 112 -6.88 -11.19 4.66
CA ASN A 112 -7.42 -11.40 3.32
C ASN A 112 -7.00 -10.26 2.40
N TRP A 113 -5.92 -10.45 1.67
CA TRP A 113 -5.36 -9.41 0.80
C TRP A 113 -6.21 -9.16 -0.46
N LEU A 114 -6.21 -7.92 -0.92
CA LEU A 114 -6.71 -7.58 -2.25
C LEU A 114 -5.97 -8.41 -3.30
N PRO A 115 -6.66 -8.80 -4.39
CA PRO A 115 -6.03 -9.66 -5.42
C PRO A 115 -4.69 -9.15 -5.93
N ALA A 116 -4.57 -7.86 -6.21
CA ALA A 116 -3.32 -7.28 -6.71
C ALA A 116 -2.17 -7.39 -5.71
N ASP A 117 -2.47 -7.44 -4.41
CA ASP A 117 -1.46 -7.49 -3.36
C ASP A 117 -0.94 -8.90 -3.07
N ILE A 118 -1.65 -9.92 -3.53
CA ILE A 118 -1.26 -11.31 -3.26
C ILE A 118 0.13 -11.62 -3.81
N SER A 119 0.42 -11.20 -5.04
CA SER A 119 1.75 -11.43 -5.63
C SER A 119 2.83 -10.60 -4.94
N LEU A 120 2.48 -9.41 -4.47
CA LEU A 120 3.42 -8.57 -3.71
C LEU A 120 3.83 -9.25 -2.41
N ILE A 121 2.90 -9.92 -1.73
CA ILE A 121 3.20 -10.62 -0.47
C ILE A 121 4.30 -11.65 -0.66
N GLU A 122 4.29 -12.41 -1.75
CA GLU A 122 5.33 -13.40 -2.03
C GLU A 122 6.70 -12.73 -2.21
N GLU A 123 6.73 -11.56 -2.86
CA GLU A 123 7.98 -10.79 -3.00
C GLU A 123 8.47 -10.27 -1.64
N LEU A 124 7.56 -9.77 -0.80
CA LEU A 124 7.91 -9.21 0.49
C LEU A 124 8.44 -10.27 1.47
N LYS A 125 7.96 -11.50 1.39
CA LYS A 125 8.46 -12.60 2.22
C LYS A 125 9.95 -12.84 2.03
N LYS A 126 10.47 -12.54 0.85
CA LYS A 126 11.90 -12.68 0.56
C LYS A 126 12.74 -11.61 1.24
N CYS A 127 12.13 -10.49 1.63
CA CYS A 127 12.80 -9.35 2.24
C CYS A 127 12.73 -9.34 3.78
N LEU A 128 11.96 -10.23 4.36
CA LEU A 128 11.73 -10.26 5.82
C LEU A 128 12.46 -11.42 6.51
#